data_c11e8f463fc8905c4fcc1ced73b969d3
#
_entry.id   c11e8f463fc8905c4fcc1ced73b969d3
#
_cell.length_a   1.000
_cell.length_b   1.000
_cell.length_c   1.000
_cell.angle_alpha   90.00
_cell.angle_beta   90.00
_cell.angle_gamma   90.00
#
_symmetry.space_group_name_H-M   'P 1'
#
loop_
_entity.id
_entity.type
_entity.pdbx_description
1 polymer ?
#
loop_
_entity_poly.entity_id
_entity_poly.type
_entity_poly.pdbx_seq_one_letter_code
_entity_poly.pdbx_strand_id
1 'polypeptide(L)'
;MRKKRLDPKVFKVPIDRIRGNYYSDIYFVRYVEVLKRDNRHPWVLYQFFPRRDCVVAGLDEALAILRFATGYYKDEEKAKELFKEILNVDRMIQAAAVEMDTDAVISYTKRKWDLRLKLDSLWVDKWDEIEVRALYDGDEAKEWEPIMVIEGDPTYFGYLETVLLGVIARATSTATAVREVVKAARGKPVLYFSARFDHYWVQATDGYAALCGGAFGVSTDANADYWGVESMGTMPHALIAAYEGSTEAAAIAFDKHMPENVRRIVLVDWDNDVIGTTFRVVKAFYEYHMKKPFKLGETDPSPIIGEGKGKIWGVRFDTSGNMRDVSVVPRDESSLGVCPELVWRARQEFDKVGLKDLKIVVSGGFDAKKIELFELLNVPVDVYAVGSKLLRQKVDITADVVEVNGKPCAKAGRFKRDLSRLEPVPKRYWEEV
;
A
#
# COMPACT_ATOMS: atom_id res chain seq x y z
N MET A 1 1.81 13.00 19.41
CA MET A 1 1.24 13.88 18.38
C MET A 1 -0.24 13.57 18.26
N ARG A 2 -1.12 14.58 18.14
CA ARG A 2 -2.54 14.36 17.84
C ARG A 2 -2.61 13.69 16.45
N LYS A 3 -3.33 12.58 16.33
CA LYS A 3 -3.55 11.93 15.06
C LYS A 3 -4.35 12.88 14.15
N LYS A 4 -3.95 12.99 12.88
CA LYS A 4 -4.62 13.84 11.88
C LYS A 4 -5.21 12.96 10.79
N ARG A 5 -6.35 13.37 10.23
CA ARG A 5 -6.93 12.76 9.04
C ARG A 5 -6.36 13.40 7.79
N LEU A 6 -6.27 12.64 6.71
CA LEU A 6 -5.83 13.17 5.42
C LEU A 6 -6.91 14.05 4.78
N ASP A 7 -6.47 15.02 3.98
CA ASP A 7 -7.38 15.81 3.13
C ASP A 7 -8.09 14.85 2.14
N PRO A 8 -9.43 14.87 2.05
CA PRO A 8 -10.17 14.01 1.14
C PRO A 8 -9.77 14.16 -0.33
N LYS A 9 -9.14 15.27 -0.72
CA LYS A 9 -8.64 15.51 -2.08
C LYS A 9 -7.41 14.67 -2.44
N VAL A 10 -6.70 14.13 -1.45
CA VAL A 10 -5.57 13.21 -1.66
C VAL A 10 -6.04 11.94 -2.37
N PHE A 11 -7.24 11.46 -2.02
CA PHE A 11 -7.81 10.25 -2.59
C PHE A 11 -8.43 10.53 -3.97
N LYS A 12 -8.07 9.74 -4.96
CA LYS A 12 -8.60 9.86 -6.34
C LYS A 12 -9.99 9.23 -6.46
N VAL A 13 -10.94 9.70 -5.63
CA VAL A 13 -12.30 9.17 -5.59
C VAL A 13 -13.03 9.41 -6.92
N PRO A 14 -13.50 8.36 -7.62
CA PRO A 14 -14.24 8.50 -8.88
C PRO A 14 -15.70 8.90 -8.59
N ILE A 15 -15.90 10.16 -8.21
CA ILE A 15 -17.14 10.70 -7.64
C ILE A 15 -18.37 10.42 -8.50
N ASP A 16 -18.29 10.67 -9.81
CA ASP A 16 -19.37 10.43 -10.77
C ASP A 16 -19.78 8.96 -10.81
N ARG A 17 -18.83 8.04 -10.76
CA ARG A 17 -19.10 6.60 -10.76
C ARG A 17 -19.67 6.11 -9.44
N ILE A 18 -19.20 6.65 -8.31
CA ILE A 18 -19.72 6.28 -6.97
C ILE A 18 -21.16 6.82 -6.81
N ARG A 19 -21.39 8.11 -7.11
CA ARG A 19 -22.74 8.72 -7.09
C ARG A 19 -23.71 8.04 -8.07
N GLY A 20 -23.18 7.54 -9.20
CA GLY A 20 -23.92 6.78 -10.20
C GLY A 20 -24.16 5.30 -9.84
N ASN A 21 -23.83 4.86 -8.64
CA ASN A 21 -23.98 3.47 -8.16
C ASN A 21 -23.18 2.43 -8.97
N TYR A 22 -22.15 2.85 -9.71
CA TYR A 22 -21.42 1.97 -10.63
C TYR A 22 -20.67 0.83 -9.91
N TYR A 23 -20.24 1.08 -8.66
CA TYR A 23 -19.52 0.13 -7.82
C TYR A 23 -20.33 -0.44 -6.68
N SER A 24 -21.63 -0.13 -6.60
CA SER A 24 -22.48 -0.58 -5.52
C SER A 24 -23.15 -1.91 -5.86
N ASP A 25 -23.17 -2.83 -4.91
CA ASP A 25 -24.02 -4.03 -5.03
C ASP A 25 -25.46 -3.63 -5.25
N ILE A 26 -26.08 -4.21 -6.26
CA ILE A 26 -27.41 -3.79 -6.72
C ILE A 26 -28.50 -3.90 -5.63
N TYR A 27 -28.33 -4.80 -4.66
CA TYR A 27 -29.31 -4.93 -3.58
C TYR A 27 -29.29 -3.74 -2.62
N PHE A 28 -28.15 -3.05 -2.41
CA PHE A 28 -28.09 -1.81 -1.65
C PHE A 28 -28.73 -0.65 -2.41
N VAL A 29 -28.57 -0.59 -3.72
CA VAL A 29 -29.28 0.39 -4.55
C VAL A 29 -30.77 0.19 -4.46
N ARG A 30 -31.23 -1.07 -4.57
CA ARG A 30 -32.65 -1.43 -4.46
C ARG A 30 -33.22 -1.16 -3.06
N TYR A 31 -32.47 -1.43 -2.02
CA TYR A 31 -32.82 -1.09 -0.65
C TYR A 31 -33.11 0.39 -0.47
N VAL A 32 -32.21 1.26 -0.93
CA VAL A 32 -32.41 2.72 -0.89
C VAL A 32 -33.61 3.14 -1.73
N GLU A 33 -33.81 2.55 -2.91
CA GLU A 33 -34.96 2.82 -3.76
C GLU A 33 -36.29 2.47 -3.09
N VAL A 34 -36.37 1.32 -2.39
CA VAL A 34 -37.59 0.92 -1.63
C VAL A 34 -37.88 1.94 -0.55
N LEU A 35 -36.88 2.34 0.25
CA LEU A 35 -37.10 3.34 1.30
C LEU A 35 -37.63 4.67 0.74
N LYS A 36 -37.06 5.15 -0.37
CA LYS A 36 -37.49 6.39 -1.03
C LYS A 36 -38.94 6.29 -1.55
N ARG A 37 -39.28 5.19 -2.21
CA ARG A 37 -40.64 4.99 -2.77
C ARG A 37 -41.73 4.86 -1.69
N ASP A 38 -41.36 4.25 -0.55
CA ASP A 38 -42.26 4.15 0.60
C ASP A 38 -42.25 5.41 1.48
N ASN A 39 -41.53 6.46 1.07
CA ASN A 39 -41.32 7.69 1.85
C ASN A 39 -40.87 7.40 3.30
N ARG A 40 -39.94 6.45 3.46
CA ARG A 40 -39.38 6.04 4.74
C ARG A 40 -38.01 6.62 4.92
N HIS A 41 -37.86 7.48 5.91
CA HIS A 41 -36.63 8.20 6.25
C HIS A 41 -36.27 7.92 7.72
N PRO A 42 -35.91 6.68 8.09
CA PRO A 42 -35.55 6.37 9.47
C PRO A 42 -34.17 6.94 9.78
N TRP A 43 -33.97 7.37 11.03
CA TRP A 43 -32.61 7.66 11.53
C TRP A 43 -31.97 6.36 12.00
N VAL A 44 -30.88 5.92 11.38
CA VAL A 44 -30.21 4.66 11.71
C VAL A 44 -28.83 4.91 12.30
N LEU A 45 -28.37 3.99 13.16
CA LEU A 45 -26.98 3.86 13.55
C LEU A 45 -26.40 2.65 12.82
N TYR A 46 -25.46 2.92 11.91
CA TYR A 46 -24.78 1.95 11.09
C TYR A 46 -23.37 1.73 11.64
N GLN A 47 -23.03 0.51 12.06
CA GLN A 47 -21.80 0.17 12.79
C GLN A 47 -20.92 -0.73 11.94
N PHE A 48 -19.66 -0.30 11.73
CA PHE A 48 -18.63 -1.04 10.99
C PHE A 48 -17.64 -1.65 11.98
N PHE A 49 -17.26 -2.92 11.77
CA PHE A 49 -16.37 -3.64 12.67
C PHE A 49 -15.60 -4.76 11.96
N PRO A 50 -14.36 -5.09 12.40
CA PRO A 50 -13.57 -6.18 11.86
C PRO A 50 -14.01 -7.54 12.41
N ARG A 51 -13.70 -8.61 11.66
CA ARG A 51 -13.97 -10.01 12.04
C ARG A 51 -12.78 -10.70 12.68
N ARG A 52 -11.73 -9.97 12.98
CA ARG A 52 -10.52 -10.38 13.73
C ARG A 52 -9.77 -9.16 14.22
N ASP A 53 -8.84 -9.38 15.17
CA ASP A 53 -7.90 -8.32 15.58
C ASP A 53 -7.13 -7.79 14.37
N CYS A 54 -6.99 -6.48 14.28
CA CYS A 54 -6.39 -5.83 13.11
C CYS A 54 -5.76 -4.46 13.42
N VAL A 55 -5.02 -3.95 12.46
CA VAL A 55 -4.64 -2.54 12.33
C VAL A 55 -5.54 -1.90 11.29
N VAL A 56 -6.35 -0.95 11.70
CA VAL A 56 -7.34 -0.31 10.83
C VAL A 56 -6.64 0.60 9.84
N ALA A 57 -7.07 0.55 8.58
CA ALA A 57 -6.68 1.50 7.54
C ALA A 57 -7.78 1.63 6.49
N GLY A 58 -7.74 2.74 5.72
CA GLY A 58 -8.76 3.05 4.71
C GLY A 58 -9.96 3.81 5.26
N LEU A 59 -9.96 4.20 6.55
CA LEU A 59 -11.00 5.05 7.11
C LEU A 59 -10.99 6.43 6.50
N ASP A 60 -9.83 7.04 6.28
CA ASP A 60 -9.74 8.37 5.68
C ASP A 60 -10.21 8.38 4.22
N GLU A 61 -9.93 7.32 3.45
CA GLU A 61 -10.50 7.14 2.10
C GLU A 61 -12.02 6.92 2.15
N ALA A 62 -12.51 6.13 3.10
CA ALA A 62 -13.95 5.93 3.31
C ALA A 62 -14.66 7.25 3.70
N LEU A 63 -14.03 8.08 4.54
CA LEU A 63 -14.54 9.41 4.88
C LEU A 63 -14.56 10.35 3.67
N ALA A 64 -13.55 10.28 2.80
CA ALA A 64 -13.56 11.02 1.54
C ALA A 64 -14.72 10.59 0.63
N ILE A 65 -14.98 9.28 0.52
CA ILE A 65 -16.13 8.74 -0.22
C ILE A 65 -17.45 9.27 0.37
N LEU A 66 -17.63 9.19 1.70
CA LEU A 66 -18.80 9.72 2.38
C LEU A 66 -18.96 11.22 2.12
N ARG A 67 -17.88 12.00 2.27
CA ARG A 67 -17.91 13.46 2.04
C ARG A 67 -18.39 13.81 0.63
N PHE A 68 -17.94 13.08 -0.38
CA PHE A 68 -18.24 13.42 -1.77
C PHE A 68 -19.52 12.78 -2.29
N ALA A 69 -19.98 11.70 -1.66
CA ALA A 69 -21.07 10.90 -2.21
C ALA A 69 -22.26 10.67 -1.25
N THR A 70 -22.31 11.29 -0.07
CA THR A 70 -23.51 11.28 0.77
C THR A 70 -24.54 12.25 0.17
N GLY A 71 -25.67 11.72 -0.30
CA GLY A 71 -26.72 12.52 -0.93
C GLY A 71 -27.54 11.78 -1.98
N TYR A 72 -28.15 12.55 -2.88
CA TYR A 72 -28.97 11.99 -3.96
C TYR A 72 -29.07 12.95 -5.16
N TYR A 73 -29.50 12.42 -6.29
CA TYR A 73 -29.84 13.25 -7.45
C TYR A 73 -31.32 13.66 -7.38
N LYS A 74 -31.60 14.97 -7.48
CA LYS A 74 -32.97 15.52 -7.49
C LYS A 74 -33.81 15.05 -8.68
N ASP A 75 -33.16 14.63 -9.78
CA ASP A 75 -33.77 14.00 -10.95
C ASP A 75 -32.94 12.75 -11.29
N GLU A 76 -33.37 11.61 -10.74
CA GLU A 76 -32.63 10.34 -10.86
C GLU A 76 -32.61 9.80 -12.30
N GLU A 77 -33.70 9.98 -13.07
CA GLU A 77 -33.74 9.47 -14.45
C GLU A 77 -32.80 10.28 -15.34
N LYS A 78 -32.81 11.59 -15.21
CA LYS A 78 -31.90 12.47 -15.95
C LYS A 78 -30.44 12.23 -15.56
N ALA A 79 -30.16 11.99 -14.28
CA ALA A 79 -28.83 11.65 -13.79
C ALA A 79 -28.34 10.32 -14.39
N LYS A 80 -29.19 9.30 -14.46
CA LYS A 80 -28.86 7.99 -15.10
C LYS A 80 -28.53 8.16 -16.59
N GLU A 81 -29.30 8.97 -17.32
CA GLU A 81 -29.01 9.26 -18.73
C GLU A 81 -27.64 9.93 -18.90
N LEU A 82 -27.40 11.01 -18.16
CA LEU A 82 -26.14 11.74 -18.20
C LEU A 82 -24.95 10.85 -17.83
N PHE A 83 -25.10 10.03 -16.81
CA PHE A 83 -24.05 9.12 -16.37
C PHE A 83 -23.72 8.06 -17.43
N LYS A 84 -24.75 7.46 -18.08
CA LYS A 84 -24.54 6.53 -19.21
C LYS A 84 -23.79 7.21 -20.35
N GLU A 85 -24.12 8.46 -20.64
CA GLU A 85 -23.44 9.23 -21.69
C GLU A 85 -21.97 9.50 -21.32
N ILE A 86 -21.67 9.85 -20.06
CA ILE A 86 -20.30 10.00 -19.55
C ILE A 86 -19.51 8.74 -19.74
N LEU A 87 -20.05 7.54 -19.38
CA LEU A 87 -19.38 6.27 -19.57
C LEU A 87 -19.11 5.96 -21.06
N ASN A 88 -20.02 6.36 -21.95
CA ASN A 88 -19.81 6.19 -23.38
C ASN A 88 -18.72 7.13 -23.91
N VAL A 89 -18.73 8.38 -23.49
CA VAL A 89 -17.70 9.36 -23.87
C VAL A 89 -16.33 8.95 -23.32
N ASP A 90 -16.23 8.36 -22.14
CA ASP A 90 -14.97 7.77 -21.63
C ASP A 90 -14.40 6.73 -22.58
N ARG A 91 -15.24 5.84 -23.13
CA ARG A 91 -14.81 4.85 -24.14
C ARG A 91 -14.35 5.49 -25.44
N MET A 92 -15.05 6.56 -25.88
CA MET A 92 -14.67 7.31 -27.09
C MET A 92 -13.32 8.01 -26.91
N ILE A 93 -13.04 8.59 -25.71
CA ILE A 93 -11.74 9.18 -25.40
C ILE A 93 -10.65 8.12 -25.47
N GLN A 94 -10.87 6.94 -24.89
CA GLN A 94 -9.90 5.84 -24.91
C GLN A 94 -9.64 5.34 -26.34
N ALA A 95 -10.68 5.17 -27.15
CA ALA A 95 -10.54 4.76 -28.55
C ALA A 95 -9.74 5.79 -29.36
N ALA A 96 -10.11 7.07 -29.27
CA ALA A 96 -9.41 8.16 -29.96
C ALA A 96 -7.93 8.28 -29.50
N ALA A 97 -7.65 8.05 -28.23
CA ALA A 97 -6.28 8.07 -27.72
C ALA A 97 -5.43 6.93 -28.28
N VAL A 98 -6.00 5.71 -28.44
CA VAL A 98 -5.32 4.58 -29.08
C VAL A 98 -5.03 4.85 -30.55
N GLU A 99 -5.94 5.54 -31.24
CA GLU A 99 -5.80 5.93 -32.66
C GLU A 99 -4.93 7.20 -32.83
N MET A 100 -4.44 7.80 -31.72
CA MET A 100 -3.67 9.06 -31.70
C MET A 100 -4.42 10.26 -32.31
N ASP A 101 -5.75 10.23 -32.34
CA ASP A 101 -6.60 11.32 -32.78
C ASP A 101 -6.74 12.38 -31.68
N THR A 102 -5.81 13.32 -31.66
CA THR A 102 -5.75 14.39 -30.65
C THR A 102 -6.98 15.30 -30.67
N ASP A 103 -7.52 15.61 -31.85
CA ASP A 103 -8.67 16.50 -31.99
C ASP A 103 -9.93 15.85 -31.41
N ALA A 104 -10.14 14.56 -31.69
CA ALA A 104 -11.22 13.77 -31.11
C ALA A 104 -11.08 13.68 -29.58
N VAL A 105 -9.87 13.41 -29.06
CA VAL A 105 -9.61 13.37 -27.61
C VAL A 105 -9.98 14.68 -26.94
N ILE A 106 -9.58 15.83 -27.50
CA ILE A 106 -9.91 17.16 -26.98
C ILE A 106 -11.42 17.39 -27.02
N SER A 107 -12.06 17.11 -28.15
CA SER A 107 -13.50 17.29 -28.31
C SER A 107 -14.33 16.47 -27.33
N TYR A 108 -14.03 15.16 -27.21
CA TYR A 108 -14.72 14.27 -26.28
C TYR A 108 -14.45 14.63 -24.81
N THR A 109 -13.24 15.09 -24.48
CA THR A 109 -12.91 15.57 -23.13
C THR A 109 -13.76 16.78 -22.76
N LYS A 110 -13.91 17.77 -23.64
CA LYS A 110 -14.81 18.93 -23.43
C LYS A 110 -16.25 18.47 -23.23
N ARG A 111 -16.77 17.58 -24.09
CA ARG A 111 -18.12 17.01 -23.96
C ARG A 111 -18.29 16.31 -22.59
N LYS A 112 -17.31 15.55 -22.15
CA LYS A 112 -17.35 14.89 -20.83
C LYS A 112 -17.47 15.92 -19.70
N TRP A 113 -16.71 17.01 -19.74
CA TRP A 113 -16.80 18.09 -18.77
C TRP A 113 -18.18 18.73 -18.71
N ASP A 114 -18.77 19.03 -19.86
CA ASP A 114 -20.12 19.60 -19.94
C ASP A 114 -21.19 18.65 -19.35
N LEU A 115 -21.05 17.36 -19.62
CA LEU A 115 -21.95 16.33 -19.06
C LEU A 115 -21.78 16.24 -17.53
N ARG A 116 -20.54 16.29 -17.02
CA ARG A 116 -20.26 16.28 -15.58
C ARG A 116 -20.86 17.50 -14.88
N LEU A 117 -20.68 18.69 -15.42
CA LEU A 117 -21.28 19.91 -14.86
C LEU A 117 -22.81 19.81 -14.77
N LYS A 118 -23.45 19.25 -15.81
CA LYS A 118 -24.89 18.99 -15.79
C LYS A 118 -25.27 17.97 -14.73
N LEU A 119 -24.52 16.86 -14.62
CA LEU A 119 -24.73 15.82 -13.62
C LEU A 119 -24.57 16.37 -12.19
N ASP A 120 -23.49 17.13 -11.95
CA ASP A 120 -23.20 17.74 -10.64
C ASP A 120 -24.28 18.76 -10.23
N SER A 121 -24.89 19.47 -11.19
CA SER A 121 -25.99 20.40 -10.92
C SER A 121 -27.28 19.72 -10.43
N LEU A 122 -27.40 18.42 -10.62
CA LEU A 122 -28.51 17.61 -10.11
C LEU A 122 -28.26 17.04 -8.72
N TRP A 123 -27.00 17.08 -8.24
CA TRP A 123 -26.62 16.50 -6.96
C TRP A 123 -27.11 17.35 -5.79
N VAL A 124 -27.68 16.71 -4.79
CA VAL A 124 -28.04 17.30 -3.51
C VAL A 124 -27.14 16.67 -2.44
N ASP A 125 -26.21 17.46 -1.95
CA ASP A 125 -25.28 17.05 -0.88
C ASP A 125 -26.02 16.94 0.45
N LYS A 126 -25.80 15.84 1.18
CA LYS A 126 -26.37 15.54 2.47
C LYS A 126 -25.32 15.19 3.54
N TRP A 127 -24.05 15.52 3.28
CA TRP A 127 -22.97 15.28 4.24
C TRP A 127 -23.22 15.92 5.62
N ASP A 128 -23.78 17.12 5.63
CA ASP A 128 -24.07 17.83 6.89
C ASP A 128 -25.24 17.22 7.68
N GLU A 129 -26.05 16.37 7.05
CA GLU A 129 -27.21 15.72 7.65
C GLU A 129 -26.94 14.31 8.21
N ILE A 130 -25.68 13.83 8.17
CA ILE A 130 -25.28 12.58 8.83
C ILE A 130 -24.25 12.88 9.89
N GLU A 131 -24.10 12.02 10.90
CA GLU A 131 -23.01 12.09 11.86
C GLU A 131 -22.10 10.88 11.71
N VAL A 132 -20.79 11.11 11.77
CA VAL A 132 -19.78 10.04 11.65
C VAL A 132 -18.85 10.12 12.84
N ARG A 133 -18.57 8.94 13.43
CA ARG A 133 -17.49 8.77 14.42
C ARG A 133 -16.60 7.62 13.95
N ALA A 134 -15.30 7.75 14.07
CA ALA A 134 -14.37 6.74 13.60
C ALA A 134 -13.06 6.73 14.38
N LEU A 135 -12.37 5.57 14.39
CA LEU A 135 -10.96 5.47 14.75
C LEU A 135 -10.10 6.18 13.70
N TYR A 136 -8.81 6.28 13.95
CA TYR A 136 -7.82 6.76 12.96
C TYR A 136 -7.15 5.59 12.24
N ASP A 137 -6.72 5.83 11.01
CA ASP A 137 -5.87 4.89 10.30
C ASP A 137 -4.57 4.65 11.08
N GLY A 138 -4.20 3.38 11.20
CA GLY A 138 -3.08 2.93 12.05
C GLY A 138 -3.47 2.53 13.48
N ASP A 139 -4.72 2.76 13.91
CA ASP A 139 -5.22 2.25 15.19
C ASP A 139 -5.37 0.73 15.19
N GLU A 140 -5.14 0.12 16.35
CA GLU A 140 -5.44 -1.30 16.57
C GLU A 140 -6.90 -1.44 17.01
N ALA A 141 -7.62 -2.40 16.41
CA ALA A 141 -8.97 -2.76 16.79
C ALA A 141 -9.06 -4.27 17.06
N LYS A 142 -9.92 -4.63 18.02
CA LYS A 142 -10.23 -6.02 18.34
C LYS A 142 -11.34 -6.57 17.45
N GLU A 143 -11.42 -7.88 17.38
CA GLU A 143 -12.54 -8.55 16.73
C GLU A 143 -13.88 -8.00 17.26
N TRP A 144 -14.79 -7.61 16.35
CA TRP A 144 -16.10 -7.04 16.65
C TRP A 144 -16.08 -5.64 17.29
N GLU A 145 -14.95 -5.02 17.48
CA GLU A 145 -14.87 -3.65 17.97
C GLU A 145 -15.29 -2.66 16.87
N PRO A 146 -16.19 -1.69 17.16
CA PRO A 146 -16.55 -0.68 16.18
C PRO A 146 -15.35 0.16 15.77
N ILE A 147 -15.14 0.31 14.46
CA ILE A 147 -14.08 1.14 13.89
C ILE A 147 -14.63 2.42 13.26
N MET A 148 -15.89 2.41 12.87
CA MET A 148 -16.63 3.55 12.36
C MET A 148 -18.12 3.35 12.63
N VAL A 149 -18.84 4.43 12.87
CA VAL A 149 -20.30 4.48 12.83
C VAL A 149 -20.77 5.66 12.00
N ILE A 150 -21.91 5.45 11.31
CA ILE A 150 -22.61 6.49 10.58
C ILE A 150 -24.02 6.56 11.17
N GLU A 151 -24.43 7.76 11.58
CA GLU A 151 -25.78 8.03 12.07
C GLU A 151 -26.50 8.98 11.10
N GLY A 152 -27.69 8.62 10.64
CA GLY A 152 -28.44 9.43 9.70
C GLY A 152 -29.50 8.67 8.92
N ASP A 153 -30.09 9.35 7.93
CA ASP A 153 -31.02 8.73 6.99
C ASP A 153 -30.26 7.85 5.97
N PRO A 154 -30.49 6.54 5.96
CA PRO A 154 -29.79 5.62 5.07
C PRO A 154 -30.08 5.84 3.58
N THR A 155 -31.13 6.60 3.23
CA THR A 155 -31.39 6.95 1.83
C THR A 155 -30.30 7.84 1.23
N TYR A 156 -29.45 8.47 2.06
CA TYR A 156 -28.35 9.34 1.62
C TYR A 156 -27.00 8.61 1.49
N PHE A 157 -26.80 7.47 2.15
CA PHE A 157 -25.50 6.80 2.18
C PHE A 157 -25.57 5.27 2.07
N GLY A 158 -26.75 4.63 2.22
CA GLY A 158 -26.87 3.17 2.29
C GLY A 158 -26.34 2.45 1.04
N TYR A 159 -26.37 3.08 -0.12
CA TYR A 159 -25.82 2.54 -1.37
C TYR A 159 -24.27 2.54 -1.42
N LEU A 160 -23.62 3.21 -0.47
CA LEU A 160 -22.16 3.28 -0.38
C LEU A 160 -21.53 2.08 0.36
N GLU A 161 -22.33 1.22 1.00
CA GLU A 161 -21.81 0.13 1.84
C GLU A 161 -20.74 -0.70 1.13
N THR A 162 -21.00 -1.12 -0.11
CA THR A 162 -20.06 -1.94 -0.88
C THR A 162 -18.69 -1.29 -1.01
N VAL A 163 -18.64 -0.01 -1.39
CA VAL A 163 -17.37 0.70 -1.61
C VAL A 163 -16.67 1.02 -0.29
N LEU A 164 -17.41 1.38 0.75
CA LEU A 164 -16.86 1.64 2.08
C LEU A 164 -16.22 0.37 2.67
N LEU A 165 -16.94 -0.75 2.64
CA LEU A 165 -16.42 -2.03 3.12
C LEU A 165 -15.20 -2.48 2.31
N GLY A 166 -15.26 -2.35 0.99
CA GLY A 166 -14.16 -2.76 0.11
C GLY A 166 -12.87 -2.01 0.37
N VAL A 167 -12.94 -0.69 0.50
CA VAL A 167 -11.79 0.18 0.80
C VAL A 167 -11.21 -0.15 2.18
N ILE A 168 -12.05 -0.17 3.22
CA ILE A 168 -11.61 -0.43 4.59
C ILE A 168 -11.04 -1.85 4.72
N ALA A 169 -11.71 -2.88 4.19
CA ALA A 169 -11.26 -4.27 4.30
C ALA A 169 -9.92 -4.50 3.61
N ARG A 170 -9.72 -3.94 2.40
CA ARG A 170 -8.46 -4.08 1.69
C ARG A 170 -7.31 -3.39 2.43
N ALA A 171 -7.48 -2.13 2.76
CA ALA A 171 -6.46 -1.34 3.44
C ALA A 171 -6.12 -1.93 4.82
N THR A 172 -7.13 -2.32 5.61
CA THR A 172 -6.95 -2.98 6.91
C THR A 172 -6.20 -4.31 6.79
N SER A 173 -6.49 -5.11 5.74
CA SER A 173 -5.78 -6.36 5.49
C SER A 173 -4.28 -6.12 5.26
N THR A 174 -3.93 -5.16 4.40
CA THR A 174 -2.55 -4.78 4.10
C THR A 174 -1.85 -4.20 5.33
N ALA A 175 -2.47 -3.26 6.04
CA ALA A 175 -1.90 -2.64 7.24
C ALA A 175 -1.64 -3.68 8.35
N THR A 176 -2.57 -4.62 8.55
CA THR A 176 -2.43 -5.70 9.54
C THR A 176 -1.27 -6.61 9.21
N ALA A 177 -1.17 -7.09 7.96
CA ALA A 177 -0.07 -7.95 7.52
C ALA A 177 1.29 -7.24 7.64
N VAL A 178 1.36 -5.95 7.29
CA VAL A 178 2.57 -5.15 7.44
C VAL A 178 2.94 -4.98 8.92
N ARG A 179 1.97 -4.68 9.79
CA ARG A 179 2.22 -4.54 11.24
C ARG A 179 2.79 -5.82 11.85
N GLU A 180 2.34 -6.99 11.41
CA GLU A 180 2.86 -8.27 11.89
C GLU A 180 4.36 -8.41 11.56
N VAL A 181 4.76 -8.11 10.32
CA VAL A 181 6.18 -8.18 9.92
C VAL A 181 7.03 -7.08 10.56
N VAL A 182 6.49 -5.88 10.74
CA VAL A 182 7.18 -4.76 11.43
C VAL A 182 7.42 -5.11 12.90
N LYS A 183 6.43 -5.67 13.59
CA LYS A 183 6.60 -6.15 14.98
C LYS A 183 7.67 -7.25 15.06
N ALA A 184 7.64 -8.21 14.12
CA ALA A 184 8.63 -9.30 14.06
C ALA A 184 10.06 -8.77 13.83
N ALA A 185 10.23 -7.68 13.07
CA ALA A 185 11.53 -7.08 12.73
C ALA A 185 12.20 -6.30 13.90
N ARG A 186 11.55 -6.20 15.05
CA ARG A 186 12.10 -5.62 16.29
C ARG A 186 12.79 -4.27 16.11
N GLY A 187 12.19 -3.38 15.33
CA GLY A 187 12.68 -2.01 15.08
C GLY A 187 13.59 -1.89 13.84
N LYS A 188 13.94 -2.95 13.16
CA LYS A 188 14.62 -2.88 11.86
C LYS A 188 13.66 -2.42 10.76
N PRO A 189 14.12 -1.65 9.78
CA PRO A 189 13.28 -1.18 8.67
C PRO A 189 12.68 -2.32 7.86
N VAL A 190 11.39 -2.20 7.54
CA VAL A 190 10.67 -3.10 6.64
C VAL A 190 10.22 -2.32 5.41
N LEU A 191 10.62 -2.77 4.22
CA LEU A 191 10.22 -2.22 2.94
C LEU A 191 9.05 -3.03 2.36
N TYR A 192 8.00 -2.31 1.92
CA TYR A 192 6.85 -2.91 1.25
C TYR A 192 7.14 -3.09 -0.25
N PHE A 193 7.42 -4.32 -0.67
CA PHE A 193 7.75 -4.68 -2.04
C PHE A 193 6.66 -5.52 -2.71
N SER A 194 5.38 -5.24 -2.40
CA SER A 194 4.26 -6.04 -2.88
C SER A 194 3.63 -5.55 -4.19
N ALA A 195 4.01 -4.38 -4.70
CA ALA A 195 3.36 -3.73 -5.84
C ALA A 195 3.14 -4.65 -7.07
N ARG A 196 4.15 -5.47 -7.43
CA ARG A 196 4.10 -6.38 -8.59
C ARG A 196 3.24 -7.64 -8.40
N PHE A 197 2.69 -7.85 -7.19
CA PHE A 197 1.94 -9.07 -6.85
C PHE A 197 0.42 -8.86 -6.86
N ASP A 198 -0.04 -7.65 -7.21
CA ASP A 198 -1.46 -7.33 -7.39
C ASP A 198 -1.64 -6.32 -8.54
N HIS A 199 -2.90 -5.99 -8.82
CA HIS A 199 -3.28 -5.08 -9.89
C HIS A 199 -2.81 -3.65 -9.60
N TYR A 200 -2.31 -2.95 -10.62
CA TYR A 200 -1.74 -1.60 -10.47
C TYR A 200 -2.74 -0.55 -9.94
N TRP A 201 -4.04 -0.74 -10.15
CA TRP A 201 -5.08 0.17 -9.65
C TRP A 201 -5.16 0.28 -8.12
N VAL A 202 -4.65 -0.71 -7.39
CA VAL A 202 -4.74 -0.76 -5.93
C VAL A 202 -3.48 -0.27 -5.22
N GLN A 203 -2.45 0.09 -5.99
CA GLN A 203 -1.14 0.43 -5.42
C GLN A 203 -1.19 1.62 -4.47
N ALA A 204 -1.97 2.68 -4.77
CA ALA A 204 -2.06 3.86 -3.91
C ALA A 204 -2.66 3.51 -2.53
N THR A 205 -3.79 2.79 -2.50
CA THR A 205 -4.42 2.31 -1.26
C THR A 205 -3.51 1.36 -0.49
N ASP A 206 -2.86 0.40 -1.17
CA ASP A 206 -1.97 -0.57 -0.54
C ASP A 206 -0.73 0.08 0.06
N GLY A 207 -0.13 1.05 -0.63
CA GLY A 207 1.04 1.76 -0.15
C GLY A 207 0.73 2.62 1.07
N TYR A 208 -0.38 3.35 1.06
CA TYR A 208 -0.87 4.08 2.22
C TYR A 208 -1.12 3.14 3.41
N ALA A 209 -1.80 2.02 3.18
CA ALA A 209 -2.06 1.04 4.22
C ALA A 209 -0.77 0.41 4.77
N ALA A 210 0.24 0.18 3.92
CA ALA A 210 1.55 -0.32 4.36
C ALA A 210 2.24 0.65 5.32
N LEU A 211 2.17 1.95 5.03
CA LEU A 211 2.71 2.99 5.92
C LEU A 211 1.92 3.07 7.23
N CYS A 212 0.59 2.94 7.21
CA CYS A 212 -0.24 2.81 8.42
C CYS A 212 0.16 1.57 9.24
N GLY A 213 0.54 0.47 8.59
CA GLY A 213 1.10 -0.72 9.21
C GLY A 213 2.47 -0.53 9.84
N GLY A 214 3.18 0.55 9.49
CA GLY A 214 4.51 0.89 9.99
C GLY A 214 5.65 0.52 9.04
N ALA A 215 5.38 0.28 7.75
CA ALA A 215 6.44 0.11 6.75
C ALA A 215 7.33 1.35 6.71
N PHE A 216 8.64 1.13 6.56
CA PHE A 216 9.62 2.20 6.44
C PHE A 216 9.57 2.89 5.07
N GLY A 217 9.20 2.16 4.04
CA GLY A 217 9.11 2.68 2.68
C GLY A 217 8.37 1.73 1.74
N VAL A 218 8.06 2.23 0.56
CA VAL A 218 7.28 1.57 -0.49
C VAL A 218 8.05 1.56 -1.81
N SER A 219 7.68 0.69 -2.76
CA SER A 219 8.52 0.40 -3.94
C SER A 219 8.11 1.09 -5.23
N THR A 220 6.98 1.79 -5.26
CA THR A 220 6.53 2.53 -6.45
C THR A 220 5.99 3.90 -6.07
N ASP A 221 6.05 4.86 -7.01
CA ASP A 221 5.49 6.18 -6.83
C ASP A 221 3.98 6.13 -6.58
N ALA A 222 3.28 5.17 -7.21
CA ALA A 222 1.87 4.95 -6.95
C ALA A 222 1.60 4.48 -5.51
N ASN A 223 2.46 3.64 -4.92
CA ASN A 223 2.35 3.30 -3.50
C ASN A 223 2.61 4.50 -2.57
N ALA A 224 3.42 5.46 -3.02
CA ALA A 224 3.78 6.66 -2.26
C ALA A 224 2.76 7.80 -2.37
N ASP A 225 1.84 7.73 -3.35
CA ASP A 225 1.00 8.82 -3.82
C ASP A 225 0.14 9.46 -2.71
N TYR A 226 -0.61 8.66 -1.93
CA TYR A 226 -1.50 9.21 -0.90
C TYR A 226 -0.77 9.78 0.32
N TRP A 227 0.43 9.30 0.60
CA TRP A 227 1.21 9.75 1.74
C TRP A 227 2.20 10.86 1.41
N GLY A 228 2.51 11.06 0.12
CA GLY A 228 3.47 12.08 -0.33
C GLY A 228 4.92 11.76 0.07
N VAL A 229 5.30 10.48 0.13
CA VAL A 229 6.68 10.04 0.34
C VAL A 229 7.34 9.64 -0.98
N GLU A 230 8.66 9.53 -1.00
CA GLU A 230 9.38 9.02 -2.16
C GLU A 230 9.38 7.47 -2.18
N SER A 231 9.31 6.90 -3.39
CA SER A 231 9.47 5.46 -3.57
C SER A 231 10.93 5.05 -3.37
N MET A 232 11.12 3.82 -2.89
CA MET A 232 12.45 3.26 -2.61
C MET A 232 12.67 1.99 -3.43
N GLY A 233 13.89 1.80 -3.90
CA GLY A 233 14.25 0.63 -4.70
C GLY A 233 15.72 0.28 -4.61
N THR A 234 16.05 -0.84 -5.25
CA THR A 234 17.41 -1.37 -5.35
C THR A 234 17.71 -1.72 -6.81
N MET A 235 18.93 -2.11 -7.11
CA MET A 235 19.29 -2.63 -8.43
C MET A 235 18.52 -3.95 -8.72
N PRO A 236 17.87 -4.12 -9.89
CA PRO A 236 17.14 -5.34 -10.22
C PRO A 236 18.00 -6.35 -10.99
N HIS A 237 17.63 -7.65 -10.97
CA HIS A 237 18.26 -8.70 -11.78
C HIS A 237 18.29 -8.37 -13.28
N ALA A 238 17.24 -7.69 -13.79
CA ALA A 238 17.16 -7.30 -15.21
C ALA A 238 18.32 -6.37 -15.63
N LEU A 239 18.82 -5.52 -14.72
CA LEU A 239 19.99 -4.71 -15.02
C LEU A 239 21.25 -5.58 -15.15
N ILE A 240 21.44 -6.56 -14.25
CA ILE A 240 22.57 -7.50 -14.33
C ILE A 240 22.51 -8.29 -15.64
N ALA A 241 21.34 -8.80 -16.01
CA ALA A 241 21.15 -9.48 -17.29
C ALA A 241 21.51 -8.61 -18.50
N ALA A 242 21.13 -7.32 -18.48
CA ALA A 242 21.46 -6.36 -19.55
C ALA A 242 22.98 -6.06 -19.66
N TYR A 243 23.74 -6.33 -18.60
CA TYR A 243 25.19 -6.29 -18.58
C TYR A 243 25.81 -7.70 -18.69
N GLU A 244 25.16 -8.59 -19.43
CA GLU A 244 25.65 -9.95 -19.76
C GLU A 244 26.00 -10.79 -18.51
N GLY A 245 25.28 -10.57 -17.41
CA GLY A 245 25.49 -11.25 -16.13
C GLY A 245 26.58 -10.64 -15.24
N SER A 246 27.23 -9.57 -15.67
CA SER A 246 28.23 -8.88 -14.83
C SER A 246 27.57 -7.98 -13.79
N THR A 247 27.49 -8.48 -12.56
CA THR A 247 27.00 -7.69 -11.41
C THR A 247 27.90 -6.48 -11.16
N GLU A 248 29.21 -6.62 -11.35
CA GLU A 248 30.21 -5.56 -11.19
C GLU A 248 29.97 -4.40 -12.16
N ALA A 249 29.81 -4.72 -13.45
CA ALA A 249 29.55 -3.70 -14.47
C ALA A 249 28.22 -3.01 -14.27
N ALA A 250 27.18 -3.78 -13.91
CA ALA A 250 25.85 -3.25 -13.59
C ALA A 250 25.88 -2.31 -12.38
N ALA A 251 26.62 -2.66 -11.33
CA ALA A 251 26.74 -1.83 -10.12
C ALA A 251 27.45 -0.49 -10.41
N ILE A 252 28.54 -0.50 -11.17
CA ILE A 252 29.25 0.71 -11.60
C ILE A 252 28.35 1.58 -12.47
N ALA A 253 27.62 0.99 -13.42
CA ALA A 253 26.71 1.73 -14.28
C ALA A 253 25.55 2.34 -13.46
N PHE A 254 24.99 1.58 -12.52
CA PHE A 254 23.95 2.09 -11.61
C PHE A 254 24.47 3.31 -10.82
N ASP A 255 25.65 3.23 -10.23
CA ASP A 255 26.24 4.36 -9.52
C ASP A 255 26.47 5.58 -10.42
N LYS A 256 26.99 5.35 -11.63
CA LYS A 256 27.29 6.42 -12.59
C LYS A 256 26.05 7.24 -12.95
N HIS A 257 24.91 6.58 -13.12
CA HIS A 257 23.69 7.18 -13.72
C HIS A 257 22.62 7.54 -12.70
N MET A 258 22.65 6.99 -11.49
CA MET A 258 21.66 7.33 -10.46
C MET A 258 22.00 8.63 -9.73
N PRO A 259 20.97 9.39 -9.30
CA PRO A 259 21.12 10.57 -8.46
C PRO A 259 21.85 10.26 -7.14
N GLU A 260 22.42 11.27 -6.49
CA GLU A 260 23.23 11.10 -5.28
C GLU A 260 22.42 10.57 -4.08
N ASN A 261 21.15 10.97 -3.95
CA ASN A 261 20.25 10.53 -2.90
C ASN A 261 19.77 9.08 -3.03
N VAL A 262 20.00 8.43 -4.17
CA VAL A 262 19.67 7.01 -4.36
C VAL A 262 20.76 6.14 -3.73
N ARG A 263 20.40 5.32 -2.73
CA ARG A 263 21.33 4.36 -2.11
C ARG A 263 21.76 3.27 -3.08
N ARG A 264 23.05 3.01 -3.16
CA ARG A 264 23.62 1.92 -3.97
C ARG A 264 23.50 0.63 -3.20
N ILE A 265 22.38 -0.07 -3.43
CA ILE A 265 22.11 -1.40 -2.88
C ILE A 265 22.25 -2.40 -4.01
N VAL A 266 23.34 -3.16 -4.00
CA VAL A 266 23.69 -4.07 -5.07
C VAL A 266 23.06 -5.44 -4.82
N LEU A 267 22.39 -5.99 -5.83
CA LEU A 267 21.85 -7.34 -5.82
C LEU A 267 22.95 -8.35 -6.15
N VAL A 268 23.23 -9.31 -5.26
CA VAL A 268 24.47 -10.12 -5.32
C VAL A 268 24.24 -11.63 -5.44
N ASP A 269 23.02 -12.05 -5.71
CA ASP A 269 22.64 -13.47 -5.82
C ASP A 269 22.59 -14.00 -7.26
N TRP A 270 23.07 -13.24 -8.25
CA TRP A 270 23.00 -13.62 -9.66
C TRP A 270 23.68 -14.96 -9.94
N ASP A 271 24.87 -15.16 -9.41
CA ASP A 271 25.68 -16.39 -9.59
C ASP A 271 25.39 -17.43 -8.49
N ASN A 272 24.39 -17.21 -7.64
CA ASN A 272 24.11 -18.03 -6.45
C ASN A 272 25.33 -18.12 -5.49
N ASP A 273 26.14 -17.07 -5.46
CA ASP A 273 27.34 -16.87 -4.61
C ASP A 273 27.35 -15.43 -4.09
N VAL A 274 26.57 -15.16 -3.04
CA VAL A 274 26.42 -13.78 -2.53
C VAL A 274 27.71 -13.23 -1.96
N ILE A 275 28.59 -14.06 -1.39
CA ILE A 275 29.86 -13.64 -0.78
C ILE A 275 30.88 -13.30 -1.86
N GLY A 276 31.13 -14.24 -2.79
CA GLY A 276 32.07 -14.05 -3.86
C GLY A 276 31.65 -12.89 -4.78
N THR A 277 30.37 -12.77 -5.10
CA THR A 277 29.85 -11.65 -5.90
C THR A 277 30.05 -10.32 -5.20
N THR A 278 29.79 -10.25 -3.87
CA THR A 278 30.05 -9.01 -3.10
C THR A 278 31.51 -8.62 -3.17
N PHE A 279 32.45 -9.55 -3.03
CA PHE A 279 33.88 -9.25 -3.10
C PHE A 279 34.32 -8.77 -4.49
N ARG A 280 33.79 -9.39 -5.56
CA ARG A 280 34.05 -8.92 -6.93
C ARG A 280 33.52 -7.50 -7.16
N VAL A 281 32.30 -7.23 -6.68
CA VAL A 281 31.68 -5.89 -6.79
C VAL A 281 32.51 -4.85 -6.02
N VAL A 282 32.89 -5.11 -4.77
CA VAL A 282 33.70 -4.21 -3.95
C VAL A 282 35.04 -3.93 -4.62
N LYS A 283 35.71 -4.96 -5.13
CA LYS A 283 36.97 -4.80 -5.87
C LYS A 283 36.81 -3.90 -7.09
N ALA A 284 35.86 -4.23 -7.97
CA ALA A 284 35.63 -3.49 -9.19
C ALA A 284 35.22 -2.02 -8.92
N PHE A 285 34.38 -1.81 -7.90
CA PHE A 285 33.91 -0.50 -7.49
C PHE A 285 35.07 0.36 -6.93
N TYR A 286 35.93 -0.23 -6.08
CA TYR A 286 37.12 0.44 -5.55
C TYR A 286 38.06 0.82 -6.66
N GLU A 287 38.45 -0.13 -7.54
CA GLU A 287 39.35 0.10 -8.65
C GLU A 287 38.83 1.17 -9.62
N TYR A 288 37.52 1.19 -9.85
CA TYR A 288 36.85 2.18 -10.69
C TYR A 288 36.95 3.61 -10.10
N HIS A 289 36.62 3.76 -8.81
CA HIS A 289 36.54 5.08 -8.17
C HIS A 289 37.89 5.58 -7.67
N MET A 290 38.70 4.72 -7.06
CA MET A 290 39.98 5.11 -6.47
C MET A 290 41.12 5.11 -7.48
N LYS A 291 40.96 4.51 -8.66
CA LYS A 291 42.03 4.33 -9.68
C LYS A 291 43.28 3.66 -9.12
N LYS A 292 43.11 2.74 -8.19
CA LYS A 292 44.13 1.98 -7.51
C LYS A 292 43.78 0.51 -7.45
N PRO A 293 44.75 -0.42 -7.47
CA PRO A 293 44.49 -1.84 -7.28
C PRO A 293 43.86 -2.11 -5.91
N PHE A 294 42.94 -3.07 -5.86
CA PHE A 294 42.31 -3.56 -4.63
C PHE A 294 42.74 -4.98 -4.34
N LYS A 295 43.21 -5.21 -3.12
CA LYS A 295 43.52 -6.53 -2.59
C LYS A 295 42.63 -6.82 -1.39
N LEU A 296 41.81 -7.86 -1.50
CA LEU A 296 40.87 -8.27 -0.48
C LEU A 296 41.60 -8.60 0.84
N GLY A 297 41.17 -8.02 1.95
CA GLY A 297 41.79 -8.20 3.26
C GLY A 297 43.07 -7.40 3.52
N GLU A 298 43.66 -6.76 2.48
CA GLU A 298 44.83 -5.92 2.62
C GLU A 298 44.51 -4.43 2.39
N THR A 299 43.61 -4.14 1.47
CA THR A 299 43.21 -2.76 1.13
C THR A 299 42.02 -2.34 1.94
N ASP A 300 42.05 -1.17 2.57
CA ASP A 300 40.90 -0.59 3.29
C ASP A 300 39.76 -0.24 2.32
N PRO A 301 38.57 -0.86 2.42
CA PRO A 301 37.43 -0.59 1.56
C PRO A 301 36.59 0.63 2.01
N SER A 302 36.85 1.20 3.17
CA SER A 302 36.03 2.25 3.78
C SER A 302 35.73 3.47 2.87
N PRO A 303 36.66 3.90 1.96
CA PRO A 303 36.34 5.03 1.07
C PRO A 303 35.15 4.83 0.14
N ILE A 304 34.83 3.58 -0.18
CA ILE A 304 33.71 3.23 -1.09
C ILE A 304 32.51 2.60 -0.38
N ILE A 305 32.48 2.61 0.95
CA ILE A 305 31.35 2.09 1.73
C ILE A 305 30.62 3.24 2.41
N GLY A 306 29.26 3.28 2.28
CA GLY A 306 28.44 4.32 2.90
C GLY A 306 27.37 4.87 1.95
N GLU A 307 26.89 6.08 2.24
CA GLU A 307 25.87 6.75 1.44
C GLU A 307 26.47 7.69 0.39
N GLY A 308 25.72 7.94 -0.68
CA GLY A 308 26.06 8.86 -1.76
C GLY A 308 26.75 8.19 -2.96
N LYS A 309 27.05 9.02 -3.96
CA LYS A 309 27.69 8.57 -5.20
C LYS A 309 29.13 8.10 -4.95
N GLY A 310 29.52 7.06 -5.65
CA GLY A 310 30.83 6.43 -5.48
C GLY A 310 30.96 5.54 -4.24
N LYS A 311 29.84 5.26 -3.55
CA LYS A 311 29.82 4.41 -2.36
C LYS A 311 28.75 3.35 -2.46
N ILE A 312 29.04 2.15 -2.00
CA ILE A 312 28.10 1.05 -1.83
C ILE A 312 27.51 1.17 -0.43
N TRP A 313 26.19 1.39 -0.33
CA TRP A 313 25.50 1.43 0.95
C TRP A 313 25.26 0.01 1.51
N GLY A 314 24.91 -0.92 0.62
CA GLY A 314 24.62 -2.27 1.04
C GLY A 314 24.49 -3.24 -0.12
N VAL A 315 24.28 -4.50 0.24
CA VAL A 315 24.00 -5.59 -0.69
C VAL A 315 22.63 -6.19 -0.38
N ARG A 316 21.94 -6.70 -1.42
CA ARG A 316 20.67 -7.37 -1.26
C ARG A 316 20.81 -8.85 -1.63
N PHE A 317 20.35 -9.70 -0.71
CA PHE A 317 20.21 -11.14 -0.93
C PHE A 317 18.76 -11.43 -1.31
N ASP A 318 18.57 -12.10 -2.43
CA ASP A 318 17.24 -12.48 -2.97
C ASP A 318 17.24 -13.94 -3.44
N THR A 319 18.17 -14.75 -2.94
CA THR A 319 18.33 -16.17 -3.30
C THR A 319 16.98 -16.88 -3.29
N SER A 320 16.65 -17.53 -4.40
CA SER A 320 15.37 -18.21 -4.58
C SER A 320 15.15 -19.32 -3.54
N GLY A 321 13.91 -19.46 -3.05
CA GLY A 321 13.58 -20.45 -2.03
C GLY A 321 13.76 -21.91 -2.43
N ASN A 322 14.03 -22.20 -3.70
CA ASN A 322 14.35 -23.55 -4.22
C ASN A 322 15.85 -23.74 -4.53
N MET A 323 16.68 -22.75 -4.24
CA MET A 323 18.12 -22.79 -4.47
C MET A 323 18.89 -22.67 -3.15
N ARG A 324 20.13 -23.16 -3.16
CA ARG A 324 21.07 -23.01 -2.04
C ARG A 324 22.27 -22.25 -2.52
N ASP A 325 22.62 -21.17 -1.81
CA ASP A 325 23.86 -20.44 -2.08
C ASP A 325 25.09 -21.35 -1.87
N VAL A 326 26.11 -21.17 -2.68
CA VAL A 326 27.33 -22.01 -2.64
C VAL A 326 28.06 -21.95 -1.30
N SER A 327 27.87 -20.88 -0.54
CA SER A 327 28.48 -20.71 0.79
C SER A 327 27.76 -21.49 1.91
N VAL A 328 26.56 -22.03 1.65
CA VAL A 328 25.74 -22.70 2.66
C VAL A 328 25.93 -24.20 2.62
N VAL A 329 26.17 -24.81 3.79
CA VAL A 329 26.32 -26.26 3.88
C VAL A 329 24.98 -26.98 3.53
N PRO A 330 25.00 -27.93 2.59
CA PRO A 330 23.82 -28.70 2.24
C PRO A 330 23.24 -29.46 3.44
N ARG A 331 21.94 -29.23 3.73
CA ARG A 331 21.15 -29.94 4.72
C ARG A 331 19.76 -30.22 4.13
N ASP A 332 18.73 -29.84 4.83
CA ASP A 332 17.34 -29.92 4.43
C ASP A 332 16.87 -28.59 3.78
N GLU A 333 15.56 -28.39 3.70
CA GLU A 333 14.94 -27.18 3.14
C GLU A 333 15.30 -25.90 3.93
N SER A 334 15.71 -26.01 5.21
CA SER A 334 16.10 -24.87 6.04
C SER A 334 17.36 -24.16 5.53
N SER A 335 18.16 -24.83 4.69
CA SER A 335 19.37 -24.31 4.04
C SER A 335 19.11 -23.71 2.65
N LEU A 336 17.83 -23.64 2.21
CA LEU A 336 17.44 -23.05 0.93
C LEU A 336 17.08 -21.56 1.05
N GLY A 337 17.21 -20.85 -0.05
CA GLY A 337 16.91 -19.44 -0.15
C GLY A 337 17.80 -18.56 0.73
N VAL A 338 17.29 -17.39 1.10
CA VAL A 338 17.96 -16.55 2.10
C VAL A 338 17.66 -17.13 3.48
N CYS A 339 18.60 -17.90 4.01
CA CYS A 339 18.53 -18.57 5.31
C CYS A 339 19.46 -17.91 6.36
N PRO A 340 19.27 -18.16 7.67
CA PRO A 340 20.11 -17.58 8.72
C PRO A 340 21.60 -17.84 8.54
N GLU A 341 21.98 -19.07 8.14
CA GLU A 341 23.38 -19.45 7.91
C GLU A 341 24.03 -18.60 6.83
N LEU A 342 23.31 -18.35 5.70
CA LEU A 342 23.81 -17.53 4.61
C LEU A 342 24.20 -16.12 5.09
N VAL A 343 23.28 -15.47 5.81
CA VAL A 343 23.49 -14.08 6.26
C VAL A 343 24.62 -14.01 7.31
N TRP A 344 24.67 -14.97 8.24
CA TRP A 344 25.76 -15.04 9.24
C TRP A 344 27.11 -15.26 8.58
N ARG A 345 27.23 -16.20 7.64
CA ARG A 345 28.47 -16.46 6.91
C ARG A 345 28.91 -15.21 6.11
N ALA A 346 27.98 -14.61 5.40
CA ALA A 346 28.27 -13.38 4.65
C ALA A 346 28.80 -12.28 5.58
N ARG A 347 28.15 -12.03 6.72
CA ARG A 347 28.60 -11.00 7.68
C ARG A 347 30.00 -11.31 8.22
N GLN A 348 30.27 -12.55 8.60
CA GLN A 348 31.57 -12.98 9.10
C GLN A 348 32.67 -12.77 8.04
N GLU A 349 32.43 -13.15 6.79
CA GLU A 349 33.41 -12.96 5.72
C GLU A 349 33.59 -11.47 5.36
N PHE A 350 32.53 -10.69 5.38
CA PHE A 350 32.59 -9.24 5.17
C PHE A 350 33.41 -8.54 6.28
N ASP A 351 33.22 -8.92 7.54
CA ASP A 351 33.94 -8.33 8.67
C ASP A 351 35.44 -8.62 8.63
N LYS A 352 35.84 -9.83 8.19
CA LYS A 352 37.25 -10.21 8.03
C LYS A 352 38.03 -9.32 7.06
N VAL A 353 37.30 -8.78 6.05
CA VAL A 353 37.93 -7.96 4.99
C VAL A 353 37.63 -6.47 5.13
N GLY A 354 37.15 -6.02 6.30
CA GLY A 354 36.94 -4.61 6.59
C GLY A 354 35.61 -4.03 6.12
N LEU A 355 34.64 -4.85 5.69
CA LEU A 355 33.32 -4.42 5.21
C LEU A 355 32.26 -4.39 6.34
N LYS A 356 32.64 -4.00 7.56
CA LYS A 356 31.76 -3.98 8.74
C LYS A 356 30.53 -3.08 8.58
N ASP A 357 30.69 -1.97 7.87
CA ASP A 357 29.62 -0.97 7.68
C ASP A 357 28.74 -1.25 6.46
N LEU A 358 29.08 -2.26 5.63
CA LEU A 358 28.29 -2.67 4.48
C LEU A 358 26.95 -3.27 4.97
N LYS A 359 25.82 -2.68 4.58
CA LYS A 359 24.49 -3.09 5.00
C LYS A 359 24.01 -4.33 4.27
N ILE A 360 23.26 -5.17 4.98
CA ILE A 360 22.65 -6.39 4.42
C ILE A 360 21.13 -6.21 4.36
N VAL A 361 20.61 -6.14 3.14
CA VAL A 361 19.16 -6.15 2.85
C VAL A 361 18.77 -7.56 2.44
N VAL A 362 17.70 -8.08 3.01
CA VAL A 362 17.20 -9.41 2.65
C VAL A 362 15.80 -9.34 2.06
N SER A 363 15.57 -10.19 1.05
CA SER A 363 14.30 -10.35 0.37
C SER A 363 14.09 -11.84 0.00
N GLY A 364 13.02 -12.17 -0.73
CA GLY A 364 12.77 -13.56 -1.12
C GLY A 364 12.02 -14.38 -0.06
N GLY A 365 10.68 -14.32 -0.09
CA GLY A 365 9.81 -15.18 0.68
C GLY A 365 9.70 -14.89 2.19
N PHE A 366 10.14 -13.73 2.65
CA PHE A 366 9.99 -13.31 4.05
C PHE A 366 8.52 -13.08 4.42
N ASP A 367 8.15 -13.53 5.61
CA ASP A 367 6.92 -13.26 6.33
C ASP A 367 7.23 -13.05 7.83
N ALA A 368 6.23 -12.77 8.65
CA ALA A 368 6.43 -12.49 10.07
C ALA A 368 7.15 -13.64 10.80
N LYS A 369 6.80 -14.89 10.50
CA LYS A 369 7.42 -16.07 11.14
C LYS A 369 8.90 -16.22 10.79
N LYS A 370 9.25 -16.02 9.50
CA LYS A 370 10.64 -16.08 9.05
C LYS A 370 11.46 -14.94 9.64
N ILE A 371 10.90 -13.73 9.70
CA ILE A 371 11.56 -12.58 10.32
C ILE A 371 11.76 -12.83 11.83
N GLU A 372 10.75 -13.32 12.54
CA GLU A 372 10.86 -13.65 13.96
C GLU A 372 11.96 -14.67 14.23
N LEU A 373 12.08 -15.71 13.40
CA LEU A 373 13.19 -16.67 13.49
C LEU A 373 14.56 -16.00 13.30
N PHE A 374 14.68 -15.10 12.31
CA PHE A 374 15.92 -14.37 12.07
C PHE A 374 16.30 -13.48 13.26
N GLU A 375 15.34 -12.79 13.85
CA GLU A 375 15.57 -11.94 15.01
C GLU A 375 15.84 -12.72 16.30
N LEU A 376 15.21 -13.90 16.47
CA LEU A 376 15.52 -14.80 17.58
C LEU A 376 16.95 -15.37 17.50
N LEU A 377 17.44 -15.63 16.30
CA LEU A 377 18.81 -16.09 16.05
C LEU A 377 19.81 -14.93 15.94
N ASN A 378 19.41 -13.69 16.19
CA ASN A 378 20.22 -12.48 16.05
C ASN A 378 20.91 -12.36 14.69
N VAL A 379 20.25 -12.81 13.61
CA VAL A 379 20.81 -12.73 12.24
C VAL A 379 21.11 -11.29 11.88
N PRO A 380 22.32 -10.96 11.38
CA PRO A 380 22.76 -9.58 11.14
C PRO A 380 22.16 -8.98 9.86
N VAL A 381 20.82 -8.87 9.83
CA VAL A 381 20.07 -8.17 8.79
C VAL A 381 19.92 -6.71 9.18
N ASP A 382 20.12 -5.79 8.24
CA ASP A 382 19.87 -4.36 8.44
C ASP A 382 18.47 -3.94 7.95
N VAL A 383 17.94 -4.54 6.86
CA VAL A 383 16.64 -4.19 6.28
C VAL A 383 15.93 -5.42 5.73
N TYR A 384 14.66 -5.55 6.00
CA TYR A 384 13.78 -6.55 5.41
C TYR A 384 12.96 -5.96 4.26
N ALA A 385 13.00 -6.59 3.07
CA ALA A 385 12.13 -6.25 1.95
C ALA A 385 11.10 -7.38 1.74
N VAL A 386 9.82 -7.07 1.99
CA VAL A 386 8.76 -8.07 2.02
C VAL A 386 7.75 -7.83 0.90
N GLY A 387 7.46 -8.88 0.14
CA GLY A 387 6.60 -8.82 -1.04
C GLY A 387 5.33 -9.66 -0.92
N SER A 388 5.17 -10.67 -1.76
CA SER A 388 3.94 -11.46 -1.97
C SER A 388 3.26 -11.99 -0.71
N LYS A 389 3.99 -12.21 0.37
CA LYS A 389 3.46 -12.74 1.63
C LYS A 389 2.51 -11.77 2.33
N LEU A 390 2.68 -10.45 2.11
CA LEU A 390 1.83 -9.41 2.72
C LEU A 390 0.41 -9.35 2.14
N LEU A 391 0.18 -9.90 0.95
CA LEU A 391 -1.12 -9.88 0.28
C LEU A 391 -1.97 -11.14 0.51
N ARG A 392 -1.51 -12.06 1.36
CA ARG A 392 -2.19 -13.36 1.59
C ARG A 392 -3.21 -13.32 2.71
N GLN A 393 -3.11 -12.37 3.62
CA GLN A 393 -4.03 -12.22 4.74
C GLN A 393 -5.22 -11.37 4.35
N LYS A 394 -6.40 -11.74 4.88
CA LYS A 394 -7.61 -10.94 4.75
C LYS A 394 -8.18 -10.62 6.12
N VAL A 395 -8.67 -9.41 6.25
CA VAL A 395 -9.48 -8.94 7.38
C VAL A 395 -10.83 -8.55 6.81
N ASP A 396 -11.85 -9.33 7.11
CA ASP A 396 -13.21 -9.02 6.70
C ASP A 396 -13.76 -7.90 7.60
N ILE A 397 -14.33 -6.89 6.97
CA ILE A 397 -15.08 -5.82 7.64
C ILE A 397 -16.56 -6.04 7.35
N THR A 398 -17.37 -5.87 8.36
CA THR A 398 -18.84 -6.00 8.26
C THR A 398 -19.48 -4.71 8.73
N ALA A 399 -20.64 -4.36 8.15
CA ALA A 399 -21.46 -3.28 8.63
C ALA A 399 -22.88 -3.80 8.93
N ASP A 400 -23.45 -3.35 10.04
CA ASP A 400 -24.82 -3.67 10.43
C ASP A 400 -25.52 -2.44 11.00
N VAL A 401 -26.80 -2.25 10.68
CA VAL A 401 -27.69 -1.35 11.43
C VAL A 401 -27.93 -1.97 12.80
N VAL A 402 -27.75 -1.18 13.85
CA VAL A 402 -27.92 -1.63 15.24
C VAL A 402 -28.96 -0.82 16.04
N GLU A 403 -29.32 0.37 15.55
CA GLU A 403 -30.41 1.19 16.09
C GLU A 403 -31.19 1.83 14.96
N VAL A 404 -32.51 2.00 15.18
CA VAL A 404 -33.41 2.74 14.31
C VAL A 404 -34.27 3.68 15.15
N ASN A 405 -34.22 4.99 14.83
CA ASN A 405 -34.95 6.05 15.57
C ASN A 405 -34.66 6.00 17.10
N GLY A 406 -33.39 5.79 17.47
CA GLY A 406 -32.91 5.72 18.85
C GLY A 406 -33.29 4.46 19.60
N LYS A 407 -33.87 3.45 18.94
CA LYS A 407 -34.25 2.18 19.56
C LYS A 407 -33.40 1.03 19.04
N PRO A 408 -33.00 0.09 19.89
CA PRO A 408 -32.27 -1.10 19.46
C PRO A 408 -33.04 -1.84 18.35
N CYS A 409 -32.44 -2.01 17.21
CA CYS A 409 -33.01 -2.72 16.07
C CYS A 409 -31.85 -3.30 15.24
N ALA A 410 -31.60 -4.59 15.38
CA ALA A 410 -30.49 -5.25 14.71
C ALA A 410 -30.88 -6.69 14.30
N LYS A 411 -30.16 -7.23 13.34
CA LYS A 411 -30.20 -8.66 13.02
C LYS A 411 -29.89 -9.50 14.26
N ALA A 412 -30.52 -10.67 14.38
CA ALA A 412 -30.22 -11.62 15.48
C ALA A 412 -28.72 -11.87 15.64
N GLY A 413 -28.22 -11.74 16.86
CA GLY A 413 -26.80 -11.82 17.19
C GLY A 413 -25.99 -10.55 16.92
N ARG A 414 -26.64 -9.44 16.55
CA ARG A 414 -26.05 -8.10 16.44
C ARG A 414 -26.64 -7.17 17.49
N PHE A 415 -25.85 -6.19 17.92
CA PHE A 415 -26.26 -5.17 18.89
C PHE A 415 -25.30 -4.00 18.84
N LYS A 416 -25.70 -2.86 19.37
CA LYS A 416 -24.81 -1.71 19.56
C LYS A 416 -23.71 -2.06 20.55
N ARG A 417 -22.48 -1.87 20.12
CA ARG A 417 -21.30 -2.09 20.96
C ARG A 417 -20.80 -0.77 21.58
N ASP A 418 -19.80 -0.87 22.43
CA ASP A 418 -19.14 0.31 23.02
C ASP A 418 -18.52 1.16 21.90
N LEU A 419 -18.85 2.45 21.88
CA LEU A 419 -18.38 3.44 20.91
C LEU A 419 -17.42 4.45 21.53
N SER A 420 -16.98 4.25 22.78
CA SER A 420 -16.21 5.23 23.54
C SER A 420 -14.85 5.58 22.92
N ARG A 421 -14.29 4.68 22.13
CA ARG A 421 -13.03 4.92 21.40
C ARG A 421 -13.18 5.67 20.08
N LEU A 422 -14.41 5.78 19.58
CA LEU A 422 -14.65 6.47 18.31
C LEU A 422 -14.70 7.98 18.52
N GLU A 423 -13.90 8.71 17.77
CA GLU A 423 -13.91 10.16 17.81
C GLU A 423 -14.87 10.74 16.77
N PRO A 424 -15.62 11.81 17.10
CA PRO A 424 -16.43 12.52 16.11
C PRO A 424 -15.59 12.99 14.94
N VAL A 425 -16.11 12.83 13.72
CA VAL A 425 -15.49 13.36 12.50
C VAL A 425 -16.08 14.74 12.23
N PRO A 426 -15.30 15.83 12.36
CA PRO A 426 -15.79 17.18 12.06
C PRO A 426 -16.25 17.29 10.61
N LYS A 427 -17.28 18.11 10.35
CA LYS A 427 -17.81 18.29 8.99
C LYS A 427 -16.77 18.80 7.98
N ARG A 428 -15.76 19.53 8.49
CA ARG A 428 -14.62 20.08 7.73
C ARG A 428 -13.29 19.58 8.31
N TYR A 429 -13.19 18.28 8.57
CA TYR A 429 -12.02 17.68 9.22
C TYR A 429 -10.69 17.96 8.47
N TRP A 430 -10.75 18.30 7.20
CA TRP A 430 -9.59 18.67 6.38
C TRP A 430 -9.12 20.13 6.60
N GLU A 431 -9.89 20.98 7.25
CA GLU A 431 -9.50 22.38 7.58
C GLU A 431 -8.71 22.44 8.90
N GLU A 432 -8.67 21.36 9.67
CA GLU A 432 -7.92 21.24 10.91
C GLU A 432 -6.44 20.82 10.69
N VAL A 433 -5.98 20.80 9.45
CA VAL A 433 -4.63 20.31 9.04
C VAL A 433 -3.56 21.41 9.19
#